data_f03ac80cedc49ad1295ba21f298c7946
#
_entry.id   f03ac80cedc49ad1295ba21f298c7946
#
_cell.length_a   1.000
_cell.length_b   1.000
_cell.length_c   1.000
_cell.angle_alpha   90.00
_cell.angle_beta   90.00
_cell.angle_gamma   90.00
#
_symmetry.space_group_name_H-M   'P 1'
#
loop_
_entity.id
_entity.type
_entity.pdbx_description
1 polymer ?
#
loop_
_entity_poly.entity_id
_entity_poly.type
_entity_poly.pdbx_seq_one_letter_code
_entity_poly.pdbx_strand_id
1 'polypeptide(L)'
;MLRQLKVLDLFAGAGGFTIAGELAGGYETVGFCEIDKYAQKVLRKNWPNVPIFDDVTKLKGSGIGPVDVITGGFPCQDVSIAGREAGVFDGSRSGLFRQILRIASDVGDGSGVMPIIVMENVGNLIRGGDGNWFASVMHGLAQFGYDAEWHILPASYIGACHRRERVWIIAYPCQEQQKWHIKGPIFSQRKIQGQFGRGFARWSRRSDIPTPRNSGGNDGVSNRSYRIALMGNAIVPQVAAYFMRALRETHEAHFETS
;
A
#
# COMPACT_ATOMS: atom_id res chain seq x y z
N MET A 1 -18.35 8.05 17.84
CA MET A 1 -17.54 7.95 16.61
C MET A 1 -16.49 6.89 16.81
N LEU A 2 -16.36 5.95 15.89
CA LEU A 2 -15.28 4.97 15.92
C LEU A 2 -13.93 5.67 15.78
N ARG A 3 -12.90 5.17 16.48
CA ARG A 3 -11.54 5.74 16.39
C ARG A 3 -10.99 5.63 14.96
N GLN A 4 -10.10 6.55 14.60
CA GLN A 4 -9.35 6.44 13.35
C GLN A 4 -8.34 5.30 13.43
N LEU A 5 -8.19 4.55 12.33
CA LEU A 5 -7.16 3.55 12.18
C LEU A 5 -5.83 4.23 11.86
N LYS A 6 -4.81 3.92 12.64
CA LYS A 6 -3.47 4.49 12.52
C LYS A 6 -2.67 3.79 11.44
N VAL A 7 -2.16 4.56 10.47
CA VAL A 7 -1.44 4.06 9.29
C VAL A 7 0.03 4.44 9.35
N LEU A 8 0.90 3.46 9.17
CA LEU A 8 2.31 3.67 8.85
C LEU A 8 2.50 3.42 7.34
N ASP A 9 2.87 4.46 6.60
CA ASP A 9 3.03 4.39 5.13
C ASP A 9 4.51 4.20 4.77
N LEU A 10 4.88 2.97 4.38
CA LEU A 10 6.24 2.60 3.99
C LEU A 10 6.41 2.74 2.48
N PHE A 11 7.59 3.16 2.03
CA PHE A 11 7.86 3.50 0.63
C PHE A 11 6.86 4.54 0.11
N ALA A 12 6.59 5.54 0.94
CA ALA A 12 5.43 6.42 0.82
C ALA A 12 5.38 7.23 -0.49
N GLY A 13 6.52 7.45 -1.16
CA GLY A 13 6.59 8.24 -2.38
C GLY A 13 5.99 9.62 -2.18
N ALA A 14 4.94 9.94 -2.94
CA ALA A 14 4.20 11.20 -2.81
C ALA A 14 3.01 11.13 -1.83
N GLY A 15 2.90 10.09 -1.01
CA GLY A 15 1.83 9.92 -0.02
C GLY A 15 0.53 9.35 -0.62
N GLY A 16 0.64 8.46 -1.61
CA GLY A 16 -0.52 7.94 -2.31
C GLY A 16 -1.46 7.12 -1.42
N PHE A 17 -0.95 6.31 -0.49
CA PHE A 17 -1.76 5.60 0.48
C PHE A 17 -2.39 6.51 1.52
N THR A 18 -1.70 7.57 1.92
CA THR A 18 -2.26 8.59 2.82
C THR A 18 -3.44 9.30 2.19
N ILE A 19 -3.32 9.72 0.91
CA ILE A 19 -4.46 10.27 0.15
C ILE A 19 -5.61 9.24 0.07
N ALA A 20 -5.28 7.97 -0.11
CA ALA A 20 -6.29 6.90 -0.14
C ALA A 20 -7.03 6.77 1.20
N GLY A 21 -6.33 6.87 2.31
CA GLY A 21 -6.91 6.89 3.66
C GLY A 21 -7.84 8.08 3.89
N GLU A 22 -7.44 9.26 3.43
CA GLU A 22 -8.28 10.47 3.46
C GLU A 22 -9.55 10.30 2.62
N LEU A 23 -9.43 9.72 1.42
CA LEU A 23 -10.58 9.42 0.53
C LEU A 23 -11.50 8.33 1.08
N ALA A 24 -10.95 7.35 1.76
CA ALA A 24 -11.71 6.27 2.39
C ALA A 24 -12.42 6.76 3.65
N GLY A 25 -11.81 7.69 4.37
CA GLY A 25 -12.25 8.19 5.68
C GLY A 25 -11.88 7.24 6.82
N GLY A 26 -11.69 7.80 8.00
CA GLY A 26 -11.43 7.04 9.23
C GLY A 26 -10.00 6.50 9.38
N TYR A 27 -9.04 7.06 8.67
CA TYR A 27 -7.63 6.76 8.77
C TYR A 27 -6.82 7.98 9.21
N GLU A 28 -5.76 7.74 9.98
CA GLU A 28 -4.79 8.73 10.42
C GLU A 28 -3.39 8.22 10.10
N THR A 29 -2.64 8.90 9.23
CA THR A 29 -1.24 8.56 8.98
C THR A 29 -0.37 9.05 10.13
N VAL A 30 0.30 8.12 10.82
CA VAL A 30 1.13 8.39 11.99
C VAL A 30 2.63 8.43 11.67
N GLY A 31 3.02 8.02 10.46
CA GLY A 31 4.41 8.07 10.01
C GLY A 31 4.56 7.71 8.54
N PHE A 32 5.58 8.28 7.93
CA PHE A 32 6.08 7.93 6.60
C PHE A 32 7.45 7.30 6.69
N CYS A 33 7.74 6.34 5.82
CA CYS A 33 9.11 5.93 5.56
C CYS A 33 9.41 6.08 4.07
N GLU A 34 10.36 6.98 3.71
CA GLU A 34 10.70 7.29 2.33
C GLU A 34 12.16 7.72 2.22
N ILE A 35 12.91 7.05 1.34
CA ILE A 35 14.35 7.32 1.16
C ILE A 35 14.61 8.48 0.19
N ASP A 36 13.73 8.71 -0.78
CA ASP A 36 13.90 9.77 -1.77
C ASP A 36 13.66 11.14 -1.16
N LYS A 37 14.69 11.98 -1.20
CA LYS A 37 14.65 13.32 -0.58
C LYS A 37 13.68 14.29 -1.28
N TYR A 38 13.37 14.06 -2.56
CA TYR A 38 12.38 14.88 -3.26
C TYR A 38 10.97 14.48 -2.85
N ALA A 39 10.69 13.18 -2.77
CA ALA A 39 9.43 12.67 -2.24
C ALA A 39 9.18 13.15 -0.80
N GLN A 40 10.21 13.11 0.06
CA GLN A 40 10.12 13.65 1.43
C GLN A 40 9.74 15.14 1.47
N LYS A 41 10.22 15.97 0.51
CA LYS A 41 9.81 17.38 0.42
C LYS A 41 8.31 17.51 0.10
N VAL A 42 7.78 16.63 -0.76
CA VAL A 42 6.35 16.60 -1.07
C VAL A 42 5.55 16.20 0.16
N LEU A 43 5.98 15.16 0.89
CA LEU A 43 5.34 14.71 2.12
C LEU A 43 5.32 15.82 3.19
N ARG A 44 6.48 16.45 3.47
CA ARG A 44 6.57 17.56 4.45
C ARG A 44 5.68 18.75 4.11
N LYS A 45 5.52 19.03 2.81
CA LYS A 45 4.67 20.13 2.35
C LYS A 45 3.18 19.85 2.62
N ASN A 46 2.74 18.62 2.38
CA ASN A 46 1.32 18.25 2.45
C ASN A 46 0.92 17.78 3.86
N TRP A 47 1.82 17.10 4.57
CA TRP A 47 1.58 16.58 5.94
C TRP A 47 2.73 17.00 6.88
N PRO A 48 2.84 18.28 7.21
CA PRO A 48 3.99 18.82 7.95
C PRO A 48 4.14 18.24 9.37
N ASN A 49 3.06 17.75 9.95
CA ASN A 49 3.04 17.24 11.32
C ASN A 49 3.28 15.72 11.40
N VAL A 50 3.36 15.02 10.27
CA VAL A 50 3.61 13.57 10.24
C VAL A 50 5.12 13.31 10.15
N PRO A 51 5.70 12.51 11.06
CA PRO A 51 7.12 12.19 11.03
C PRO A 51 7.51 11.42 9.78
N ILE A 52 8.70 11.68 9.25
CA ILE A 52 9.26 11.01 8.08
C ILE A 52 10.56 10.33 8.48
N PHE A 53 10.61 9.02 8.31
CA PHE A 53 11.78 8.17 8.50
C PHE A 53 12.49 7.98 7.16
N ASP A 54 13.80 8.08 7.14
CA ASP A 54 14.60 8.10 5.91
C ASP A 54 14.85 6.70 5.31
N ASP A 55 14.90 5.66 6.15
CA ASP A 55 15.41 4.35 5.73
C ASP A 55 14.64 3.22 6.44
N VAL A 56 13.94 2.43 5.66
CA VAL A 56 13.12 1.31 6.14
C VAL A 56 13.97 0.25 6.86
N THR A 57 15.25 0.11 6.49
CA THR A 57 16.15 -0.87 7.10
C THR A 57 16.57 -0.49 8.52
N LYS A 58 16.48 0.80 8.86
CA LYS A 58 16.82 1.35 10.17
C LYS A 58 15.60 1.63 11.04
N LEU A 59 14.42 1.65 10.44
CA LEU A 59 13.18 1.93 11.15
C LEU A 59 12.85 0.78 12.12
N LYS A 60 12.64 1.14 13.38
CA LYS A 60 12.15 0.21 14.43
C LYS A 60 10.68 0.46 14.67
N GLY A 61 9.84 -0.56 14.44
CA GLY A 61 8.40 -0.47 14.61
C GLY A 61 7.97 -0.15 16.04
N SER A 62 8.70 -0.67 17.03
CA SER A 62 8.42 -0.46 18.46
C SER A 62 8.48 1.00 18.92
N GLY A 63 9.15 1.89 18.16
CA GLY A 63 9.28 3.32 18.49
C GLY A 63 8.20 4.22 17.89
N ILE A 64 7.29 3.67 17.06
CA ILE A 64 6.31 4.48 16.30
C ILE A 64 5.02 4.70 17.10
N GLY A 65 4.77 3.86 18.09
CA GLY A 65 3.49 3.81 18.81
C GLY A 65 2.48 2.86 18.15
N PRO A 66 1.21 2.95 18.52
CA PRO A 66 0.19 2.06 17.97
C PRO A 66 0.02 2.27 16.47
N VAL A 67 0.07 1.19 15.69
CA VAL A 67 -0.18 1.15 14.25
C VAL A 67 -1.20 0.05 13.98
N ASP A 68 -2.29 0.39 13.32
CA ASP A 68 -3.34 -0.57 12.95
C ASP A 68 -3.12 -1.15 11.55
N VAL A 69 -2.59 -0.33 10.65
CA VAL A 69 -2.38 -0.70 9.25
C VAL A 69 -0.99 -0.23 8.80
N ILE A 70 -0.24 -1.12 8.18
CA ILE A 70 0.97 -0.79 7.43
C ILE A 70 0.61 -0.79 5.95
N THR A 71 0.93 0.29 5.25
CA THR A 71 0.79 0.38 3.79
C THR A 71 2.15 0.43 3.13
N GLY A 72 2.27 -0.05 1.88
CA GLY A 72 3.51 0.10 1.15
C GLY A 72 3.52 -0.46 -0.26
N GLY A 73 4.19 0.26 -1.16
CA GLY A 73 4.52 -0.18 -2.52
C GLY A 73 6.00 -0.54 -2.60
N PHE A 74 6.38 -1.77 -2.28
CA PHE A 74 7.79 -2.17 -2.28
C PHE A 74 8.33 -2.37 -3.71
N PRO A 75 9.64 -2.11 -3.98
CA PRO A 75 10.24 -2.30 -5.29
C PRO A 75 10.21 -3.76 -5.76
N CYS A 76 9.68 -4.00 -6.98
CA CYS A 76 9.54 -5.36 -7.54
C CYS A 76 10.90 -6.03 -7.82
N GLN A 77 11.95 -5.25 -8.11
CA GLN A 77 13.30 -5.78 -8.42
C GLN A 77 13.92 -6.54 -7.26
N ASP A 78 13.43 -6.29 -6.06
CA ASP A 78 13.97 -6.89 -4.83
C ASP A 78 13.48 -8.32 -4.58
N VAL A 79 12.43 -8.76 -5.26
CA VAL A 79 11.89 -10.12 -5.11
C VAL A 79 12.57 -11.12 -6.06
N SER A 80 13.19 -10.63 -7.15
CA SER A 80 13.77 -11.46 -8.22
C SER A 80 15.04 -12.23 -7.83
N ILE A 81 15.71 -11.85 -6.76
CA ILE A 81 17.03 -12.39 -6.37
C ILE A 81 16.92 -13.45 -5.27
N ALA A 82 15.74 -13.60 -4.65
CA ALA A 82 15.52 -14.60 -3.60
C ALA A 82 15.55 -16.08 -4.08
N GLY A 83 15.71 -16.32 -5.40
CA GLY A 83 15.68 -17.66 -6.00
C GLY A 83 17.03 -18.35 -6.18
N ARG A 84 18.16 -17.78 -5.75
CA ARG A 84 19.46 -18.43 -5.77
C ARG A 84 20.05 -18.50 -4.37
N GLU A 85 19.84 -19.63 -3.70
CA GLU A 85 20.62 -20.26 -2.64
C GLU A 85 21.48 -19.37 -1.70
N ALA A 86 21.03 -18.21 -1.28
CA ALA A 86 21.68 -17.50 -0.20
C ALA A 86 20.72 -17.43 0.99
N GLY A 87 21.21 -17.83 2.14
CA GLY A 87 20.43 -17.88 3.39
C GLY A 87 19.69 -16.58 3.67
N VAL A 88 18.56 -16.73 4.23
CA VAL A 88 17.42 -15.86 4.45
C VAL A 88 17.68 -14.43 5.00
N PHE A 89 18.93 -14.04 5.22
CA PHE A 89 19.28 -12.80 5.96
C PHE A 89 20.43 -11.97 5.36
N ASP A 90 20.80 -12.20 4.12
CA ASP A 90 21.87 -11.45 3.47
C ASP A 90 21.30 -10.11 2.91
N GLY A 91 21.92 -8.99 3.27
CA GLY A 91 21.58 -7.60 2.99
C GLY A 91 21.48 -7.17 1.52
N SER A 92 21.08 -8.06 0.63
CA SER A 92 20.75 -7.77 -0.76
C SER A 92 19.38 -7.09 -0.87
N ARG A 93 19.16 -6.33 -1.95
CA ARG A 93 17.94 -5.56 -2.23
C ARG A 93 16.62 -6.35 -2.15
N SER A 94 16.67 -7.68 -2.18
CA SER A 94 15.53 -8.60 -1.91
C SER A 94 14.99 -8.52 -0.47
N GLY A 95 15.65 -7.76 0.39
CA GLY A 95 15.27 -7.56 1.77
C GLY A 95 14.15 -6.55 2.02
N LEU A 96 13.76 -5.68 1.06
CA LEU A 96 12.84 -4.57 1.35
C LEU A 96 11.42 -5.03 1.67
N PHE A 97 10.90 -6.05 0.98
CA PHE A 97 9.64 -6.68 1.38
C PHE A 97 9.71 -7.24 2.82
N ARG A 98 10.83 -7.88 3.18
CA ARG A 98 11.03 -8.43 4.53
C ARG A 98 11.11 -7.34 5.60
N GLN A 99 11.51 -6.11 5.26
CA GLN A 99 11.47 -4.99 6.19
C GLN A 99 10.03 -4.62 6.56
N ILE A 100 9.06 -4.76 5.64
CA ILE A 100 7.64 -4.58 5.97
C ILE A 100 7.26 -5.59 7.07
N LEU A 101 7.59 -6.87 6.90
CA LEU A 101 7.26 -7.92 7.85
C LEU A 101 7.98 -7.73 9.19
N ARG A 102 9.25 -7.36 9.19
CA ARG A 102 10.01 -7.04 10.39
C ARG A 102 9.37 -5.88 11.17
N ILE A 103 9.05 -4.78 10.48
CA ILE A 103 8.42 -3.63 11.11
C ILE A 103 7.04 -3.99 11.66
N ALA A 104 6.28 -4.82 10.95
CA ALA A 104 4.98 -5.32 11.43
C ALA A 104 5.14 -6.15 12.72
N SER A 105 6.15 -7.03 12.77
CA SER A 105 6.49 -7.77 14.00
C SER A 105 6.91 -6.84 15.13
N ASP A 106 7.82 -5.88 14.86
CA ASP A 106 8.27 -4.90 15.86
C ASP A 106 7.10 -4.08 16.44
N VAL A 107 6.10 -3.73 15.61
CA VAL A 107 4.87 -3.05 16.04
C VAL A 107 4.02 -3.98 16.90
N GLY A 108 3.85 -5.23 16.48
CA GLY A 108 3.10 -6.24 17.22
C GLY A 108 3.71 -6.51 18.60
N ASP A 109 5.02 -6.66 18.67
CA ASP A 109 5.76 -6.86 19.92
C ASP A 109 5.59 -5.67 20.88
N GLY A 110 5.57 -4.45 20.35
CA GLY A 110 5.41 -3.23 21.16
C GLY A 110 3.97 -2.94 21.59
N SER A 111 2.97 -3.27 20.78
CA SER A 111 1.56 -2.95 21.00
C SER A 111 0.72 -4.13 21.48
N GLY A 112 1.22 -5.35 21.37
CA GLY A 112 0.47 -6.59 21.60
C GLY A 112 -0.56 -6.90 20.51
N VAL A 113 -0.57 -6.15 19.40
CA VAL A 113 -1.50 -6.32 18.28
C VAL A 113 -0.75 -6.17 16.95
N MET A 114 -0.74 -7.22 16.15
CA MET A 114 -0.15 -7.19 14.82
C MET A 114 -0.98 -6.32 13.87
N PRO A 115 -0.35 -5.41 13.08
CA PRO A 115 -1.08 -4.58 12.13
C PRO A 115 -1.55 -5.38 10.91
N ILE A 116 -2.61 -4.92 10.24
CA ILE A 116 -2.94 -5.36 8.88
C ILE A 116 -1.91 -4.76 7.92
N ILE A 117 -1.57 -5.49 6.84
CA ILE A 117 -0.65 -5.00 5.82
C ILE A 117 -1.38 -4.88 4.49
N VAL A 118 -1.31 -3.69 3.87
CA VAL A 118 -1.85 -3.42 2.54
C VAL A 118 -0.71 -3.05 1.61
N MET A 119 -0.44 -3.88 0.62
CA MET A 119 0.68 -3.70 -0.31
C MET A 119 0.21 -3.55 -1.75
N GLU A 120 0.98 -2.77 -2.50
CA GLU A 120 0.83 -2.64 -3.96
C GLU A 120 2.12 -3.06 -4.66
N ASN A 121 1.96 -3.69 -5.83
CA ASN A 121 3.09 -3.96 -6.70
C ASN A 121 2.66 -4.04 -8.18
N VAL A 122 3.63 -4.08 -9.08
CA VAL A 122 3.37 -4.29 -10.52
C VAL A 122 2.81 -5.69 -10.76
N GLY A 123 1.95 -5.85 -11.77
CA GLY A 123 1.36 -7.16 -12.11
C GLY A 123 2.38 -8.24 -12.45
N ASN A 124 3.59 -7.85 -12.86
CA ASN A 124 4.69 -8.78 -13.11
C ASN A 124 5.18 -9.52 -11.84
N LEU A 125 4.85 -9.05 -10.65
CA LEU A 125 5.13 -9.76 -9.41
C LEU A 125 4.59 -11.20 -9.43
N ILE A 126 3.41 -11.40 -10.01
CA ILE A 126 2.77 -12.74 -10.05
C ILE A 126 3.46 -13.67 -11.04
N ARG A 127 3.95 -13.14 -12.16
CA ARG A 127 4.52 -13.94 -13.26
C ARG A 127 6.04 -14.03 -13.22
N GLY A 128 6.69 -13.12 -12.52
CA GLY A 128 8.15 -13.02 -12.48
C GLY A 128 8.79 -14.24 -11.82
N GLY A 129 9.95 -14.65 -12.36
CA GLY A 129 10.65 -15.84 -11.89
C GLY A 129 9.82 -17.13 -11.94
N ASP A 130 9.00 -17.28 -13.00
CA ASP A 130 8.07 -18.42 -13.15
C ASP A 130 7.10 -18.56 -11.95
N GLY A 131 6.67 -17.43 -11.38
CA GLY A 131 5.79 -17.38 -10.22
C GLY A 131 6.52 -17.40 -8.87
N ASN A 132 7.82 -17.63 -8.85
CA ASN A 132 8.60 -17.73 -7.61
C ASN A 132 8.62 -16.41 -6.81
N TRP A 133 8.51 -15.27 -7.49
CA TRP A 133 8.50 -13.98 -6.81
C TRP A 133 7.26 -13.82 -5.91
N PHE A 134 6.11 -14.14 -6.47
CA PHE A 134 4.85 -14.09 -5.72
C PHE A 134 4.81 -15.17 -4.61
N ALA A 135 5.26 -16.39 -4.93
CA ALA A 135 5.36 -17.45 -3.94
C ALA A 135 6.27 -17.06 -2.75
N SER A 136 7.38 -16.36 -3.01
CA SER A 136 8.27 -15.84 -1.96
C SER A 136 7.59 -14.81 -1.05
N VAL A 137 6.74 -13.95 -1.63
CA VAL A 137 5.94 -12.98 -0.85
C VAL A 137 4.93 -13.72 0.03
N MET A 138 4.18 -14.66 -0.53
CA MET A 138 3.19 -15.45 0.23
C MET A 138 3.84 -16.28 1.33
N HIS A 139 4.96 -16.92 1.03
CA HIS A 139 5.73 -17.67 2.02
C HIS A 139 6.25 -16.78 3.15
N GLY A 140 6.77 -15.59 2.81
CA GLY A 140 7.21 -14.62 3.80
C GLY A 140 6.08 -14.18 4.73
N LEU A 141 4.90 -13.87 4.19
CA LEU A 141 3.72 -13.53 4.98
C LEU A 141 3.34 -14.67 5.93
N ALA A 142 3.26 -15.90 5.43
CA ALA A 142 2.92 -17.06 6.23
C ALA A 142 3.93 -17.32 7.37
N GLN A 143 5.24 -17.14 7.11
CA GLN A 143 6.28 -17.26 8.15
C GLN A 143 6.11 -16.27 9.30
N PHE A 144 5.55 -15.08 9.03
CA PHE A 144 5.27 -14.05 10.05
C PHE A 144 3.85 -14.15 10.61
N GLY A 145 3.13 -15.24 10.33
CA GLY A 145 1.79 -15.51 10.90
C GLY A 145 0.67 -14.68 10.23
N TYR A 146 0.82 -14.38 8.94
CA TYR A 146 -0.21 -13.69 8.16
C TYR A 146 -0.90 -14.62 7.17
N ASP A 147 -2.23 -14.56 7.11
CA ASP A 147 -3.00 -14.95 5.93
C ASP A 147 -3.09 -13.78 4.96
N ALA A 148 -3.30 -14.05 3.67
CA ALA A 148 -3.37 -12.99 2.68
C ALA A 148 -4.37 -13.28 1.57
N GLU A 149 -5.01 -12.23 1.08
CA GLU A 149 -5.74 -12.22 -0.19
C GLU A 149 -5.07 -11.24 -1.17
N TRP A 150 -5.22 -11.48 -2.45
CA TRP A 150 -4.66 -10.61 -3.48
C TRP A 150 -5.60 -10.41 -4.65
N HIS A 151 -5.47 -9.24 -5.28
CA HIS A 151 -6.32 -8.83 -6.39
C HIS A 151 -5.48 -8.13 -7.44
N ILE A 152 -5.79 -8.38 -8.72
CA ILE A 152 -5.22 -7.61 -9.83
C ILE A 152 -6.28 -6.62 -10.27
N LEU A 153 -6.01 -5.33 -10.05
CA LEU A 153 -6.91 -4.26 -10.44
C LEU A 153 -6.22 -3.28 -11.38
N PRO A 154 -6.72 -3.14 -12.62
CA PRO A 154 -6.31 -2.06 -13.49
C PRO A 154 -6.94 -0.73 -13.05
N ALA A 155 -6.20 0.37 -13.16
CA ALA A 155 -6.71 1.71 -12.85
C ALA A 155 -7.93 2.10 -13.71
N SER A 156 -8.05 1.52 -14.92
CA SER A 156 -9.23 1.70 -15.77
C SER A 156 -10.54 1.21 -15.14
N TYR A 157 -10.50 0.30 -14.17
CA TYR A 157 -11.69 -0.16 -13.46
C TYR A 157 -12.36 0.94 -12.64
N ILE A 158 -11.56 1.92 -12.20
CA ILE A 158 -12.06 3.08 -11.45
C ILE A 158 -12.22 4.31 -12.35
N GLY A 159 -12.20 4.13 -13.68
CA GLY A 159 -12.41 5.20 -14.66
C GLY A 159 -11.15 5.97 -15.06
N ALA A 160 -9.94 5.51 -14.68
CA ALA A 160 -8.71 6.12 -15.17
C ALA A 160 -8.54 5.88 -16.68
N CYS A 161 -7.95 6.85 -17.39
CA CYS A 161 -7.72 6.77 -18.85
C CYS A 161 -6.59 5.81 -19.25
N HIS A 162 -5.95 5.17 -18.29
CA HIS A 162 -4.85 4.21 -18.50
C HIS A 162 -5.14 2.89 -17.79
N ARG A 163 -4.62 1.80 -18.33
CA ARG A 163 -4.83 0.47 -17.77
C ARG A 163 -4.13 0.31 -16.42
N ARG A 164 -2.86 0.64 -16.29
CA ARG A 164 -2.01 0.55 -15.09
C ARG A 164 -2.46 -0.59 -14.15
N GLU A 165 -2.24 -1.80 -14.59
CA GLU A 165 -2.55 -3.01 -13.85
C GLU A 165 -1.60 -3.18 -12.67
N ARG A 166 -2.15 -3.42 -11.45
CA ARG A 166 -1.40 -3.58 -10.22
C ARG A 166 -1.94 -4.76 -9.42
N VAL A 167 -1.04 -5.43 -8.76
CA VAL A 167 -1.34 -6.42 -7.73
C VAL A 167 -1.50 -5.71 -6.39
N TRP A 168 -2.59 -5.98 -5.71
CA TRP A 168 -2.88 -5.53 -4.36
C TRP A 168 -2.90 -6.75 -3.46
N ILE A 169 -2.16 -6.70 -2.36
CA ILE A 169 -2.06 -7.78 -1.39
C ILE A 169 -2.49 -7.22 -0.05
N ILE A 170 -3.48 -7.88 0.56
CA ILE A 170 -3.97 -7.54 1.88
C ILE A 170 -3.69 -8.71 2.79
N ALA A 171 -2.87 -8.50 3.82
CA ALA A 171 -2.46 -9.55 4.74
C ALA A 171 -3.00 -9.28 6.14
N TYR A 172 -3.54 -10.32 6.75
CA TYR A 172 -4.19 -10.31 8.06
C TYR A 172 -3.44 -11.21 9.03
N PRO A 173 -3.18 -10.75 10.27
CA PRO A 173 -2.58 -11.61 11.29
C PRO A 173 -3.51 -12.80 11.62
N CYS A 174 -3.02 -14.04 11.48
CA CYS A 174 -3.81 -15.25 11.72
C CYS A 174 -4.39 -15.33 13.14
N GLN A 175 -3.60 -14.93 14.15
CA GLN A 175 -4.01 -14.98 15.55
C GLN A 175 -5.01 -13.88 15.93
N GLU A 176 -5.11 -12.82 15.11
CA GLU A 176 -5.93 -11.64 15.42
C GLU A 176 -7.11 -11.47 14.46
N GLN A 177 -7.36 -12.47 13.60
CA GLN A 177 -8.54 -12.46 12.71
C GLN A 177 -9.83 -12.22 13.50
N GLN A 178 -9.93 -12.71 14.73
CA GLN A 178 -11.07 -12.45 15.60
C GLN A 178 -11.17 -10.99 16.02
N LYS A 179 -10.05 -10.28 16.28
CA LYS A 179 -10.05 -8.84 16.62
C LYS A 179 -10.41 -7.96 15.42
N TRP A 180 -9.98 -8.37 14.23
CA TRP A 180 -10.33 -7.69 12.99
C TRP A 180 -11.65 -8.20 12.40
N HIS A 181 -12.26 -9.25 13.02
CA HIS A 181 -13.51 -9.89 12.60
C HIS A 181 -13.57 -10.29 11.13
N ILE A 182 -12.41 -10.63 10.57
CA ILE A 182 -12.27 -11.09 9.20
C ILE A 182 -12.68 -12.56 9.13
N LYS A 183 -13.92 -12.82 8.69
CA LYS A 183 -14.48 -14.17 8.53
C LYS A 183 -14.24 -14.77 7.14
N GLY A 184 -13.29 -14.27 6.38
CA GLY A 184 -12.98 -14.70 5.02
C GLY A 184 -12.53 -13.55 4.13
N PRO A 185 -12.35 -13.76 2.82
CA PRO A 185 -11.92 -12.72 1.91
C PRO A 185 -12.83 -11.49 1.99
N ILE A 186 -12.26 -10.32 2.32
CA ILE A 186 -13.00 -9.05 2.41
C ILE A 186 -13.49 -8.63 1.02
N PHE A 187 -12.73 -8.97 -0.01
CA PHE A 187 -12.93 -8.48 -1.36
C PHE A 187 -13.46 -9.57 -2.27
N SER A 188 -14.79 -9.75 -2.32
CA SER A 188 -15.39 -10.58 -3.38
C SER A 188 -15.43 -9.81 -4.70
N GLN A 189 -15.22 -10.48 -5.82
CA GLN A 189 -15.32 -9.87 -7.16
C GLN A 189 -16.67 -9.16 -7.40
N ARG A 190 -17.77 -9.63 -6.78
CA ARG A 190 -19.09 -8.99 -6.84
C ARG A 190 -19.12 -7.63 -6.15
N LYS A 191 -18.42 -7.46 -5.02
CA LYS A 191 -18.31 -6.16 -4.34
C LYS A 191 -17.48 -5.16 -5.18
N ILE A 192 -16.43 -5.63 -5.85
CA ILE A 192 -15.61 -4.81 -6.74
C ILE A 192 -16.46 -4.22 -7.89
N GLN A 193 -17.21 -5.05 -8.59
CA GLN A 193 -18.06 -4.60 -9.72
C GLN A 193 -19.21 -3.68 -9.30
N GLY A 194 -19.81 -3.89 -8.13
CA GLY A 194 -20.97 -3.12 -7.68
C GLY A 194 -20.66 -1.72 -7.19
N GLN A 195 -19.50 -1.50 -6.58
CA GLN A 195 -19.13 -0.21 -5.99
C GLN A 195 -18.60 0.80 -7.01
N PHE A 196 -17.97 0.35 -8.10
CA PHE A 196 -17.46 1.24 -9.14
C PHE A 196 -18.53 1.73 -10.12
N GLY A 197 -19.70 1.06 -10.20
CA GLY A 197 -20.70 1.32 -11.23
C GLY A 197 -21.51 2.63 -11.08
N ARG A 198 -21.56 3.27 -9.92
CA ARG A 198 -22.44 4.43 -9.69
C ARG A 198 -21.75 5.76 -9.37
N GLY A 199 -20.52 5.74 -8.89
CA GLY A 199 -19.80 6.96 -8.46
C GLY A 199 -18.81 7.51 -9.47
N PHE A 200 -18.28 6.67 -10.34
CA PHE A 200 -17.18 7.00 -11.25
C PHE A 200 -17.61 7.21 -12.71
N ALA A 201 -18.87 7.02 -13.04
CA ALA A 201 -19.41 7.25 -14.40
C ALA A 201 -19.19 8.68 -14.93
N ARG A 202 -18.78 9.61 -14.07
CA ARG A 202 -18.52 11.02 -14.45
C ARG A 202 -17.19 11.23 -15.20
N TRP A 203 -16.28 10.24 -15.15
CA TRP A 203 -14.98 10.27 -15.87
C TRP A 203 -15.01 9.51 -17.20
N SER A 204 -16.17 9.02 -17.61
CA SER A 204 -16.30 8.10 -18.76
C SER A 204 -16.24 8.78 -20.12
N ARG A 205 -16.24 10.11 -20.20
CA ARG A 205 -16.04 10.80 -21.46
C ARG A 205 -14.60 11.27 -21.60
N ARG A 206 -13.93 10.76 -22.62
CA ARG A 206 -12.54 11.10 -22.98
C ARG A 206 -12.29 12.62 -23.11
N SER A 207 -13.38 13.39 -23.34
CA SER A 207 -13.38 14.85 -23.43
C SER A 207 -13.33 15.57 -22.10
N ASP A 208 -13.71 14.91 -20.99
CA ASP A 208 -13.79 15.54 -19.67
C ASP A 208 -12.54 15.30 -18.81
N ILE A 209 -11.60 14.51 -19.32
CA ILE A 209 -10.31 14.28 -18.67
C ILE A 209 -9.43 15.46 -19.10
N PRO A 210 -9.04 16.35 -18.16
CA PRO A 210 -8.02 17.32 -18.47
C PRO A 210 -6.80 16.55 -18.96
N THR A 211 -6.44 16.74 -20.23
CA THR A 211 -5.18 16.20 -20.74
C THR A 211 -4.12 16.70 -19.78
N PRO A 212 -3.38 15.81 -19.08
CA PRO A 212 -2.32 16.28 -18.23
C PRO A 212 -1.41 17.13 -19.10
N ARG A 213 -1.19 18.37 -18.77
CA ARG A 213 -0.18 19.24 -19.41
C ARG A 213 1.23 18.77 -19.02
N ASN A 214 1.45 17.49 -19.06
CA ASN A 214 2.76 16.84 -18.98
C ASN A 214 3.29 16.46 -20.35
N SER A 215 2.62 16.93 -21.39
CA SER A 215 3.27 17.08 -22.66
C SER A 215 4.59 17.79 -22.36
N GLY A 216 5.67 17.16 -22.70
CA GLY A 216 7.02 17.55 -22.44
C GLY A 216 7.47 18.92 -22.89
N GLY A 217 6.65 19.91 -22.82
CA GLY A 217 7.03 21.30 -22.93
C GLY A 217 8.03 21.63 -21.83
N ASN A 218 9.06 22.34 -22.19
CA ASN A 218 10.03 22.87 -21.25
C ASN A 218 9.30 23.97 -20.44
N ASP A 219 8.67 23.55 -19.31
CA ASP A 219 7.93 24.44 -18.43
C ASP A 219 8.86 25.24 -17.51
N GLY A 220 10.17 25.14 -17.72
CA GLY A 220 11.19 25.81 -16.90
C GLY A 220 11.29 25.29 -15.47
N VAL A 221 10.51 24.27 -15.11
CA VAL A 221 10.52 23.72 -13.75
C VAL A 221 11.65 22.71 -13.62
N SER A 222 12.59 22.98 -12.73
CA SER A 222 13.70 22.09 -12.37
C SER A 222 13.17 20.72 -11.89
N ASN A 223 13.94 19.67 -12.16
CA ASN A 223 13.64 18.29 -11.71
C ASN A 223 12.45 17.59 -12.39
N ARG A 224 12.17 17.91 -13.65
CA ARG A 224 11.11 17.24 -14.43
C ARG A 224 11.23 15.72 -14.43
N SER A 225 12.44 15.19 -14.61
CA SER A 225 12.68 13.74 -14.62
C SER A 225 12.29 13.09 -13.28
N TYR A 226 12.57 13.74 -12.16
CA TYR A 226 12.17 13.30 -10.84
C TYR A 226 10.65 13.31 -10.66
N ARG A 227 9.97 14.34 -11.13
CA ARG A 227 8.50 14.44 -11.06
C ARG A 227 7.82 13.34 -11.87
N ILE A 228 8.33 13.04 -13.06
CA ILE A 228 7.82 11.97 -13.92
C ILE A 228 8.05 10.61 -13.25
N ALA A 229 9.24 10.36 -12.71
CA ALA A 229 9.57 9.12 -12.01
C ALA A 229 8.70 8.93 -10.76
N LEU A 230 8.52 9.98 -9.96
CA LEU A 230 7.68 9.93 -8.77
C LEU A 230 6.22 9.62 -9.12
N MET A 231 5.66 10.26 -10.17
CA MET A 231 4.30 9.96 -10.65
C MET A 231 4.21 8.58 -11.31
N GLY A 232 5.26 8.15 -12.01
CA GLY A 232 5.33 6.83 -12.63
C GLY A 232 5.30 5.69 -11.62
N ASN A 233 5.90 5.90 -10.46
CA ASN A 233 5.96 4.93 -9.37
C ASN A 233 4.81 5.09 -8.36
N ALA A 234 4.13 6.23 -8.33
CA ALA A 234 3.03 6.47 -7.39
C ALA A 234 1.89 5.47 -7.59
N ILE A 235 1.29 5.03 -6.52
CA ILE A 235 0.04 4.26 -6.58
C ILE A 235 -1.10 5.15 -7.11
N VAL A 236 -2.20 4.53 -7.53
CA VAL A 236 -3.45 5.25 -7.84
C VAL A 236 -4.28 5.34 -6.57
N PRO A 237 -4.37 6.52 -5.91
CA PRO A 237 -4.97 6.64 -4.57
C PRO A 237 -6.43 6.15 -4.53
N GLN A 238 -7.18 6.34 -5.61
CA GLN A 238 -8.58 5.92 -5.70
C GLN A 238 -8.73 4.38 -5.65
N VAL A 239 -7.77 3.63 -6.23
CA VAL A 239 -7.76 2.16 -6.13
C VAL A 239 -7.42 1.74 -4.72
N ALA A 240 -6.41 2.35 -4.11
CA ALA A 240 -6.05 2.09 -2.72
C ALA A 240 -7.21 2.42 -1.76
N ALA A 241 -7.91 3.55 -2.00
CA ALA A 241 -9.07 3.96 -1.21
C ALA A 241 -10.21 2.93 -1.24
N TYR A 242 -10.39 2.22 -2.36
CA TYR A 242 -11.34 1.12 -2.43
C TYR A 242 -11.01 0.04 -1.40
N PHE A 243 -9.76 -0.42 -1.37
CA PHE A 243 -9.33 -1.45 -0.41
C PHE A 243 -9.42 -0.95 1.04
N MET A 244 -8.96 0.27 1.30
CA MET A 244 -9.01 0.87 2.63
C MET A 244 -10.44 1.05 3.12
N ARG A 245 -11.38 1.47 2.26
CA ARG A 245 -12.79 1.60 2.62
C ARG A 245 -13.40 0.25 3.00
N ALA A 246 -13.19 -0.79 2.19
CA ALA A 246 -13.73 -2.12 2.49
C ALA A 246 -13.13 -2.70 3.79
N LEU A 247 -11.85 -2.44 4.05
CA LEU A 247 -11.22 -2.80 5.31
C LEU A 247 -11.87 -2.08 6.49
N ARG A 248 -12.14 -0.78 6.36
CA ARG A 248 -12.82 0.03 7.35
C ARG A 248 -14.24 -0.47 7.64
N GLU A 249 -15.03 -0.71 6.60
CA GLU A 249 -16.41 -1.23 6.71
C GLU A 249 -16.44 -2.57 7.44
N THR A 250 -15.46 -3.45 7.17
CA THR A 250 -15.35 -4.74 7.88
C THR A 250 -15.04 -4.56 9.36
N HIS A 251 -14.18 -3.60 9.70
CA HIS A 251 -13.86 -3.27 11.09
C HIS A 251 -15.06 -2.65 11.80
N GLU A 252 -15.83 -1.77 11.15
CA GLU A 252 -16.98 -1.08 11.72
C GLU A 252 -18.19 -1.99 11.97
N ALA A 253 -18.49 -2.88 11.03
CA ALA A 253 -19.63 -3.79 11.12
C ALA A 253 -19.63 -4.65 12.38
N HIS A 254 -18.49 -4.82 13.01
CA HIS A 254 -18.38 -5.58 14.26
C HIS A 254 -18.81 -4.79 15.49
N PHE A 255 -18.50 -3.50 15.57
CA PHE A 255 -18.85 -2.68 16.72
C PHE A 255 -20.36 -2.39 16.84
N GLU A 256 -21.12 -2.58 15.74
CA GLU A 256 -22.58 -2.43 15.73
C GLU A 256 -23.31 -3.71 16.18
N THR A 257 -22.60 -4.85 16.25
CA THR A 257 -23.18 -6.17 16.59
C THR A 257 -22.74 -6.70 17.96
N SER A 258 -21.90 -5.96 18.69
CA SER A 258 -21.41 -6.24 20.04
C SER A 258 -22.06 -5.32 21.06
#